data_473a5b0acbbb0a4539434587177a1dec
#
_entry.id   473a5b0acbbb0a4539434587177a1dec
#
_cell.length_a   1.000
_cell.length_b   1.000
_cell.length_c   1.000
_cell.angle_alpha   90.00
_cell.angle_beta   90.00
_cell.angle_gamma   90.00
#
_symmetry.space_group_name_H-M   'P 1'
#
loop_
_entity.id
_entity.type
_entity.pdbx_description
1 polymer ?
#
loop_
_entity_poly.entity_id
_entity_poly.type
_entity_poly.pdbx_seq_one_letter_code
_entity_poly.pdbx_strand_id
1 'polypeptide(L)'
;MVRTDSPQDAAAQNVSHVRRWFVLVASLTAVWIVGLGALSLLTANPVTLNRDQILDSVDVLTAVVEDARAGRIRIEKSWKGFVEDEQLDLENLSELKVSANERLLIPVIRAPRHWQVTPSKLPGYPPLVYPVTEESERQLRQLLKNGKLP
;
A
#
# COMPACT_ATOMS: atom_id res chain seq x y z
N MET A 1 -8.71 66.50 -37.42
CA MET A 1 -9.48 65.27 -37.63
C MET A 1 -9.31 64.43 -36.36
N VAL A 2 -10.24 64.56 -35.42
CA VAL A 2 -10.17 63.92 -34.12
C VAL A 2 -10.87 62.57 -34.25
N ARG A 3 -10.12 61.47 -34.06
CA ARG A 3 -10.63 60.12 -34.09
C ARG A 3 -11.34 59.86 -32.75
N THR A 4 -12.66 59.90 -32.76
CA THR A 4 -13.46 59.52 -31.60
C THR A 4 -13.48 58.02 -31.51
N ASP A 5 -12.62 57.46 -30.66
CA ASP A 5 -12.67 56.01 -30.32
C ASP A 5 -14.01 55.73 -29.61
N SER A 6 -14.82 54.88 -30.21
CA SER A 6 -16.14 54.52 -29.71
C SER A 6 -16.01 53.72 -28.39
N PRO A 7 -16.80 54.01 -27.38
CA PRO A 7 -16.77 53.28 -26.09
C PRO A 7 -17.09 51.78 -26.23
N GLN A 8 -17.64 51.35 -27.36
CA GLN A 8 -17.89 49.96 -27.69
C GLN A 8 -16.61 49.14 -27.97
N ASP A 9 -15.57 49.76 -28.57
CA ASP A 9 -14.32 49.06 -28.87
C ASP A 9 -13.49 48.79 -27.60
N ALA A 10 -13.56 49.67 -26.61
CA ALA A 10 -12.91 49.50 -25.32
C ALA A 10 -13.55 48.35 -24.49
N ALA A 11 -14.87 48.19 -24.56
CA ALA A 11 -15.59 47.13 -23.88
C ALA A 11 -15.28 45.73 -24.51
N ALA A 12 -15.21 45.65 -25.83
CA ALA A 12 -14.89 44.40 -26.54
C ALA A 12 -13.44 43.91 -26.28
N GLN A 13 -12.48 44.84 -26.19
CA GLN A 13 -11.10 44.52 -25.84
C GLN A 13 -10.96 44.01 -24.42
N ASN A 14 -11.71 44.57 -23.47
CA ASN A 14 -11.65 44.17 -22.05
C ASN A 14 -12.20 42.74 -21.84
N VAL A 15 -13.28 42.36 -22.55
CA VAL A 15 -13.85 41.00 -22.51
C VAL A 15 -12.87 39.96 -23.06
N SER A 16 -12.11 40.29 -24.12
CA SER A 16 -11.12 39.37 -24.70
C SER A 16 -9.94 39.12 -23.76
N HIS A 17 -9.49 40.13 -23.03
CA HIS A 17 -8.44 39.95 -22.02
C HIS A 17 -8.88 39.10 -20.83
N VAL A 18 -10.06 39.38 -20.27
CA VAL A 18 -10.63 38.59 -19.17
C VAL A 18 -10.77 37.12 -19.55
N ARG A 19 -11.27 36.81 -20.77
CA ARG A 19 -11.39 35.43 -21.26
C ARG A 19 -10.03 34.75 -21.39
N ARG A 20 -8.99 35.44 -21.86
CA ARG A 20 -7.63 34.88 -21.98
C ARG A 20 -7.04 34.56 -20.60
N TRP A 21 -7.18 35.47 -19.65
CA TRP A 21 -6.74 35.26 -18.28
C TRP A 21 -7.48 34.07 -17.61
N PHE A 22 -8.79 33.97 -17.81
CA PHE A 22 -9.57 32.86 -17.30
C PHE A 22 -9.08 31.50 -17.86
N VAL A 23 -8.83 31.43 -19.16
CA VAL A 23 -8.31 30.20 -19.80
C VAL A 23 -6.92 29.86 -19.26
N LEU A 24 -6.03 30.85 -19.09
CA LEU A 24 -4.70 30.61 -18.52
C LEU A 24 -4.77 30.07 -17.08
N VAL A 25 -5.58 30.71 -16.24
CA VAL A 25 -5.75 30.26 -14.84
C VAL A 25 -6.36 28.85 -14.79
N ALA A 26 -7.40 28.60 -15.57
CA ALA A 26 -8.03 27.27 -15.62
C ALA A 26 -7.06 26.17 -16.11
N SER A 27 -6.26 26.48 -17.13
CA SER A 27 -5.24 25.55 -17.64
C SER A 27 -4.15 25.27 -16.61
N LEU A 28 -3.66 26.29 -15.91
CA LEU A 28 -2.66 26.16 -14.86
C LEU A 28 -3.20 25.31 -13.69
N THR A 29 -4.45 25.56 -13.29
CA THR A 29 -5.12 24.77 -12.23
C THR A 29 -5.28 23.32 -12.65
N ALA A 30 -5.67 23.03 -13.89
CA ALA A 30 -5.78 21.68 -14.40
C ALA A 30 -4.43 20.94 -14.39
N VAL A 31 -3.35 21.59 -14.82
CA VAL A 31 -1.99 21.03 -14.76
C VAL A 31 -1.56 20.74 -13.32
N TRP A 32 -1.89 21.62 -12.38
CA TRP A 32 -1.62 21.44 -10.95
C TRP A 32 -2.36 20.23 -10.38
N ILE A 33 -3.65 20.08 -10.68
CA ILE A 33 -4.46 18.94 -10.21
C ILE A 33 -3.91 17.61 -10.76
N VAL A 34 -3.57 17.58 -12.05
CA VAL A 34 -2.96 16.39 -12.67
C VAL A 34 -1.58 16.09 -12.05
N GLY A 35 -0.76 17.12 -11.84
CA GLY A 35 0.56 17.00 -11.22
C GLY A 35 0.48 16.47 -9.78
N LEU A 36 -0.44 17.00 -8.97
CA LEU A 36 -0.66 16.51 -7.60
C LEU A 36 -1.22 15.09 -7.59
N GLY A 37 -2.12 14.75 -8.49
CA GLY A 37 -2.63 13.38 -8.64
C GLY A 37 -1.52 12.40 -9.01
N ALA A 38 -0.68 12.73 -9.98
CA ALA A 38 0.47 11.92 -10.36
C ALA A 38 1.48 11.78 -9.20
N LEU A 39 1.78 12.88 -8.49
CA LEU A 39 2.66 12.87 -7.34
C LEU A 39 2.11 11.98 -6.22
N SER A 40 0.81 12.06 -5.94
CA SER A 40 0.14 11.21 -4.94
C SER A 40 0.23 9.72 -5.29
N LEU A 41 0.10 9.36 -6.56
CA LEU A 41 0.27 7.97 -7.02
C LEU A 41 1.74 7.50 -6.92
N LEU A 42 2.70 8.38 -7.20
CA LEU A 42 4.14 8.08 -7.13
C LEU A 42 4.66 8.03 -5.70
N THR A 43 4.06 8.80 -4.78
CA THR A 43 4.42 8.85 -3.36
C THR A 43 3.51 7.99 -2.48
N ALA A 44 2.57 7.23 -3.07
CA ALA A 44 1.81 6.22 -2.34
C ALA A 44 2.80 5.34 -1.55
N ASN A 45 2.72 5.44 -0.23
CA ASN A 45 3.69 4.85 0.70
C ASN A 45 3.90 3.37 0.35
N PRO A 46 5.08 2.94 -0.10
CA PRO A 46 5.32 1.53 -0.35
C PRO A 46 5.12 0.77 0.96
N VAL A 47 4.42 -0.35 0.90
CA VAL A 47 4.31 -1.25 2.05
C VAL A 47 5.71 -1.59 2.51
N THR A 48 6.07 -1.16 3.72
CA THR A 48 7.39 -1.44 4.30
C THR A 48 7.27 -2.65 5.21
N LEU A 49 7.94 -3.74 4.86
CA LEU A 49 7.97 -4.93 5.68
C LEU A 49 8.78 -4.69 6.97
N ASN A 50 8.24 -5.08 8.11
CA ASN A 50 9.00 -5.06 9.36
C ASN A 50 10.08 -6.14 9.33
N ARG A 51 11.34 -5.71 9.19
CA ARG A 51 12.49 -6.58 9.06
C ARG A 51 12.62 -7.55 10.22
N ASP A 52 12.48 -7.06 11.45
CA ASP A 52 12.70 -7.88 12.64
C ASP A 52 11.60 -8.95 12.77
N GLN A 53 10.34 -8.60 12.49
CA GLN A 53 9.25 -9.55 12.47
C GLN A 53 9.45 -10.65 11.41
N ILE A 54 9.92 -10.29 10.21
CA ILE A 54 10.20 -11.24 9.13
C ILE A 54 11.37 -12.17 9.48
N LEU A 55 12.45 -11.63 10.05
CA LEU A 55 13.62 -12.42 10.40
C LEU A 55 13.36 -13.37 11.58
N ASP A 56 12.60 -12.93 12.58
CA ASP A 56 12.25 -13.73 13.76
C ASP A 56 11.16 -14.77 13.47
N SER A 57 10.40 -14.62 12.38
CA SER A 57 9.40 -15.62 11.99
C SER A 57 10.04 -16.96 11.62
N VAL A 58 9.39 -18.05 11.96
CA VAL A 58 9.76 -19.41 11.49
C VAL A 58 9.58 -19.50 9.99
N ASP A 59 8.45 -18.98 9.48
CA ASP A 59 8.18 -18.90 8.06
C ASP A 59 7.45 -17.60 7.71
N VAL A 60 7.41 -17.27 6.44
CA VAL A 60 6.56 -16.23 5.88
C VAL A 60 5.70 -16.88 4.80
N LEU A 61 4.41 -16.75 4.93
CA LEU A 61 3.45 -17.41 4.06
C LEU A 61 2.78 -16.38 3.15
N THR A 62 2.64 -16.70 1.87
CA THR A 62 1.61 -16.09 1.03
C THR A 62 0.37 -16.93 1.19
N ALA A 63 -0.70 -16.37 1.71
CA ALA A 63 -1.92 -17.09 2.00
C ALA A 63 -3.18 -16.25 1.73
N VAL A 64 -4.28 -16.96 1.51
CA VAL A 64 -5.62 -16.39 1.41
C VAL A 64 -6.36 -16.66 2.71
N VAL A 65 -6.93 -15.63 3.31
CA VAL A 65 -7.75 -15.76 4.51
C VAL A 65 -9.08 -16.41 4.15
N GLU A 66 -9.34 -17.61 4.65
CA GLU A 66 -10.63 -18.30 4.44
C GLU A 66 -11.66 -17.90 5.49
N ASP A 67 -11.26 -17.91 6.75
CA ASP A 67 -12.10 -17.49 7.86
C ASP A 67 -11.26 -16.69 8.88
N ALA A 68 -11.45 -15.36 8.86
CA ALA A 68 -10.73 -14.45 9.74
C ALA A 68 -11.07 -14.67 11.23
N ARG A 69 -12.29 -15.14 11.55
CA ARG A 69 -12.72 -15.37 12.93
C ARG A 69 -12.16 -16.66 13.50
N ALA A 70 -12.16 -17.71 12.67
CA ALA A 70 -11.56 -19.00 13.04
C ALA A 70 -10.03 -18.98 12.92
N GLY A 71 -9.46 -17.93 12.33
CA GLY A 71 -8.02 -17.84 12.08
C GLY A 71 -7.53 -18.71 10.92
N ARG A 72 -8.44 -19.23 10.09
CA ARG A 72 -8.10 -20.17 9.02
C ARG A 72 -7.59 -19.48 7.78
N ILE A 73 -6.43 -19.96 7.30
CA ILE A 73 -5.80 -19.51 6.07
C ILE A 73 -5.52 -20.70 5.15
N ARG A 74 -5.57 -20.45 3.84
CA ARG A 74 -5.10 -21.36 2.81
C ARG A 74 -3.76 -20.86 2.26
N ILE A 75 -2.75 -21.69 2.36
CA ILE A 75 -1.38 -21.37 1.99
C ILE A 75 -1.20 -21.55 0.50
N GLU A 76 -0.70 -20.52 -0.17
CA GLU A 76 -0.31 -20.58 -1.58
C GLU A 76 1.20 -20.78 -1.74
N LYS A 77 1.98 -20.25 -0.79
CA LYS A 77 3.44 -20.32 -0.84
C LYS A 77 4.07 -20.14 0.53
N SER A 78 5.02 -21.02 0.86
CA SER A 78 5.97 -20.87 1.97
C SER A 78 7.27 -20.26 1.42
N TRP A 79 7.78 -19.21 2.07
CA TRP A 79 8.98 -18.49 1.62
C TRP A 79 10.27 -19.00 2.26
N LYS A 80 10.20 -19.58 3.46
CA LYS A 80 11.34 -20.19 4.15
C LYS A 80 11.33 -21.71 4.06
N GLY A 81 10.19 -22.29 3.65
CA GLY A 81 10.04 -23.72 3.40
C GLY A 81 9.86 -24.57 4.66
N PHE A 82 9.37 -23.99 5.76
CA PHE A 82 9.15 -24.71 7.02
C PHE A 82 7.69 -25.18 7.20
N VAL A 83 6.76 -24.63 6.45
CA VAL A 83 5.35 -25.01 6.49
C VAL A 83 4.99 -25.69 5.16
N GLU A 84 4.61 -26.95 5.23
CA GLU A 84 4.23 -27.79 4.07
C GLU A 84 2.72 -27.98 3.97
N ASP A 85 1.96 -27.59 4.99
CA ASP A 85 0.51 -27.74 5.03
C ASP A 85 -0.16 -26.81 4.02
N GLU A 86 -1.27 -27.25 3.42
CA GLU A 86 -2.09 -26.43 2.52
C GLU A 86 -2.99 -25.45 3.28
N GLN A 87 -3.37 -25.79 4.51
CA GLN A 87 -4.20 -24.97 5.39
C GLN A 87 -3.59 -24.87 6.77
N LEU A 88 -3.80 -23.74 7.42
CA LEU A 88 -3.28 -23.46 8.76
C LEU A 88 -4.27 -22.65 9.55
N ASP A 89 -4.40 -22.96 10.84
CA ASP A 89 -5.18 -22.16 11.79
C ASP A 89 -4.21 -21.32 12.63
N LEU A 90 -4.40 -19.98 12.59
CA LEU A 90 -3.60 -19.00 13.31
C LEU A 90 -4.42 -18.43 14.47
N GLU A 91 -4.00 -18.65 15.71
CA GLU A 91 -4.77 -18.30 16.90
C GLU A 91 -5.06 -16.80 17.02
N ASN A 92 -4.10 -15.95 16.67
CA ASN A 92 -4.21 -14.50 16.82
C ASN A 92 -4.64 -13.76 15.55
N LEU A 93 -5.04 -14.46 14.48
CA LEU A 93 -5.48 -13.81 13.24
C LEU A 93 -6.79 -13.03 13.45
N SER A 94 -7.67 -13.52 14.31
CA SER A 94 -8.95 -12.88 14.64
C SER A 94 -8.80 -11.50 15.30
N GLU A 95 -7.65 -11.22 15.90
CA GLU A 95 -7.34 -9.91 16.52
C GLU A 95 -6.93 -8.87 15.47
N LEU A 96 -6.60 -9.33 14.26
CA LEU A 96 -6.17 -8.47 13.18
C LEU A 96 -7.36 -8.06 12.31
N LYS A 97 -7.31 -6.85 11.77
CA LYS A 97 -8.34 -6.32 10.88
C LYS A 97 -8.14 -6.85 9.46
N VAL A 98 -8.36 -8.17 9.29
CA VAL A 98 -8.26 -8.83 7.99
C VAL A 98 -9.63 -9.30 7.51
N SER A 99 -9.82 -9.35 6.21
CA SER A 99 -11.08 -9.77 5.57
C SER A 99 -10.98 -11.16 4.97
N ALA A 100 -12.10 -11.87 4.90
CA ALA A 100 -12.15 -13.13 4.16
C ALA A 100 -11.84 -12.89 2.68
N ASN A 101 -11.16 -13.86 2.06
CA ASN A 101 -10.63 -13.83 0.70
C ASN A 101 -9.52 -12.78 0.47
N GLU A 102 -9.00 -12.17 1.51
CA GLU A 102 -7.84 -11.29 1.40
C GLU A 102 -6.55 -12.11 1.25
N ARG A 103 -5.71 -11.71 0.29
CA ARG A 103 -4.43 -12.37 0.00
C ARG A 103 -3.31 -11.60 0.66
N LEU A 104 -2.62 -12.25 1.61
CA LEU A 104 -1.68 -11.59 2.51
C LEU A 104 -0.32 -12.32 2.57
N LEU A 105 0.72 -11.56 2.89
CA LEU A 105 1.99 -12.06 3.40
C LEU A 105 1.89 -12.10 4.93
N ILE A 106 2.00 -13.29 5.50
CA ILE A 106 1.80 -13.55 6.92
C ILE A 106 3.08 -14.18 7.48
N PRO A 107 3.87 -13.43 8.28
CA PRO A 107 4.98 -14.00 9.03
C PRO A 107 4.43 -14.83 10.19
N VAL A 108 4.85 -16.09 10.31
CA VAL A 108 4.34 -17.02 11.31
C VAL A 108 5.42 -17.56 12.21
N ILE A 109 5.06 -17.82 13.45
CA ILE A 109 5.89 -18.50 14.44
C ILE A 109 5.11 -19.66 15.06
N ARG A 110 5.83 -20.71 15.43
CA ARG A 110 5.24 -21.87 16.07
C ARG A 110 5.27 -21.68 17.59
N ALA A 111 4.10 -21.59 18.19
CA ALA A 111 3.93 -21.70 19.64
C ALA A 111 3.83 -23.21 20.04
N PRO A 112 3.91 -23.59 21.30
CA PRO A 112 3.98 -24.98 21.72
C PRO A 112 2.84 -25.88 21.22
N ARG A 113 1.66 -25.32 20.94
CA ARG A 113 0.47 -26.10 20.54
C ARG A 113 -0.26 -25.54 19.31
N HIS A 114 0.15 -24.40 18.80
CA HIS A 114 -0.56 -23.73 17.71
C HIS A 114 0.40 -22.85 16.88
N TRP A 115 -0.09 -22.40 15.76
CA TRP A 115 0.58 -21.37 14.97
C TRP A 115 0.00 -20.00 15.28
N GLN A 116 0.82 -18.98 15.19
CA GLN A 116 0.39 -17.60 15.35
C GLN A 116 1.15 -16.67 14.42
N VAL A 117 0.55 -15.53 14.11
CA VAL A 117 1.25 -14.44 13.41
C VAL A 117 2.38 -13.96 14.32
N THR A 118 3.58 -13.84 13.78
CA THR A 118 4.76 -13.39 14.53
C THR A 118 4.52 -12.01 15.15
N PRO A 119 4.72 -11.83 16.45
CA PRO A 119 4.55 -10.55 17.11
C PRO A 119 5.43 -9.47 16.49
N SER A 120 4.90 -8.26 16.38
CA SER A 120 5.69 -7.07 16.07
C SER A 120 6.53 -6.71 17.30
N LYS A 121 7.83 -6.40 17.12
CA LYS A 121 8.66 -5.87 18.22
C LYS A 121 8.35 -4.40 18.54
N LEU A 122 7.40 -3.80 17.85
CA LEU A 122 6.99 -2.42 18.09
C LEU A 122 6.08 -2.39 19.33
N PRO A 123 6.46 -1.66 20.40
CA PRO A 123 5.66 -1.59 21.62
C PRO A 123 4.25 -1.06 21.36
N GLY A 124 3.22 -1.80 21.82
CA GLY A 124 1.83 -1.39 21.68
C GLY A 124 1.20 -1.59 20.31
N TYR A 125 1.91 -2.19 19.36
CA TYR A 125 1.36 -2.51 18.05
C TYR A 125 0.99 -4.00 17.95
N PRO A 126 -0.16 -4.34 17.34
CA PRO A 126 -0.51 -5.72 17.04
C PRO A 126 0.49 -6.33 16.03
N PRO A 127 0.50 -7.66 15.88
CA PRO A 127 1.22 -8.32 14.81
C PRO A 127 0.85 -7.73 13.45
N LEU A 128 1.81 -7.61 12.55
CA LEU A 128 1.60 -7.04 11.22
C LEU A 128 1.44 -8.14 10.17
N VAL A 129 0.49 -7.96 9.29
CA VAL A 129 0.32 -8.71 8.05
C VAL A 129 0.35 -7.73 6.88
N TYR A 130 0.75 -8.18 5.71
CA TYR A 130 1.04 -7.27 4.60
C TYR A 130 0.29 -7.70 3.34
N PRO A 131 -0.22 -6.76 2.54
CA PRO A 131 -0.82 -7.09 1.27
C PRO A 131 0.23 -7.69 0.32
N VAL A 132 -0.18 -8.68 -0.47
CA VAL A 132 0.66 -9.27 -1.51
C VAL A 132 0.70 -8.33 -2.70
N THR A 133 1.85 -7.71 -2.91
CA THR A 133 2.16 -6.84 -4.04
C THR A 133 3.53 -7.23 -4.60
N GLU A 134 3.82 -6.85 -5.83
CA GLU A 134 5.16 -7.06 -6.40
C GLU A 134 6.27 -6.44 -5.55
N GLU A 135 5.97 -5.28 -4.96
CA GLU A 135 6.90 -4.56 -4.10
C GLU A 135 7.15 -5.30 -2.79
N SER A 136 6.08 -5.76 -2.10
CA SER A 136 6.21 -6.51 -0.85
C SER A 136 6.94 -7.84 -1.06
N GLU A 137 6.68 -8.54 -2.16
CA GLU A 137 7.42 -9.75 -2.51
C GLU A 137 8.88 -9.49 -2.85
N ARG A 138 9.18 -8.38 -3.54
CA ARG A 138 10.56 -7.98 -3.85
C ARG A 138 11.34 -7.67 -2.58
N GLN A 139 10.75 -6.89 -1.66
CA GLN A 139 11.35 -6.57 -0.36
C GLN A 139 11.58 -7.85 0.46
N LEU A 140 10.59 -8.76 0.49
CA LEU A 140 10.73 -10.03 1.20
C LEU A 140 11.91 -10.85 0.65
N ARG A 141 12.01 -11.00 -0.68
CA ARG A 141 13.15 -11.69 -1.31
C ARG A 141 14.51 -11.07 -0.93
N GLN A 142 14.59 -9.75 -0.88
CA GLN A 142 15.81 -9.05 -0.46
C GLN A 142 16.13 -9.28 1.02
N LEU A 143 15.12 -9.21 1.90
CA LEU A 143 15.30 -9.47 3.33
C LEU A 143 15.76 -10.91 3.59
N LEU A 144 15.15 -11.89 2.94
CA LEU A 144 15.51 -13.29 3.10
C LEU A 144 16.89 -13.62 2.52
N LYS A 145 17.30 -12.95 1.43
CA LYS A 145 18.63 -13.10 0.85
C LYS A 145 19.72 -12.51 1.77
N ASN A 146 19.46 -11.33 2.33
CA ASN A 146 20.41 -10.60 3.18
C ASN A 146 20.38 -11.10 4.64
N GLY A 147 19.31 -11.74 5.07
CA GLY A 147 19.14 -12.30 6.42
C GLY A 147 19.72 -13.69 6.58
N LYS A 148 20.20 -14.35 5.52
CA LYS A 148 21.08 -15.51 5.64
C LYS A 148 22.46 -14.98 6.06
N LEU A 149 22.63 -14.83 7.39
CA LEU A 149 23.97 -14.73 7.97
C LEU A 149 24.76 -15.99 7.59
N PRO A 150 26.07 -15.85 7.34
CA PRO A 150 26.95 -16.94 6.98
C PRO A 150 27.01 -18.00 8.06
#